data_fac4159b8717f3b0a07e97b8b2e5caae
#
_entry.id   fac4159b8717f3b0a07e97b8b2e5caae
#
_cell.length_a   1.000
_cell.length_b   1.000
_cell.length_c   1.000
_cell.angle_alpha   90.00
_cell.angle_beta   90.00
_cell.angle_gamma   90.00
#
_symmetry.space_group_name_H-M   'P 1'
#
loop_
_entity.id
_entity.type
_entity.pdbx_description
1 polymer ?
#
loop_
_entity_poly.entity_id
_entity_poly.type
_entity_poly.pdbx_seq_one_letter_code
_entity_poly.pdbx_strand_id
1 'polypeptide(L)'
;MNITAIHQIFLTCTSVTTDSRNCPQGSLFIALKGESFNGNAFAARALESGSAYAIVDEEAYAPAGDTRYIVVENSLKTLQQLANYHRRQMRTPIIGITGTNGKTTTKELMSTVLSQTHNVLYTLGNLNNHIGVPLTLLRLRPEHDLAVVEMGASHPGDIKELVEIAEPDYGIITNVGKAHLEGFGSFEGIIKTKGEMYDYLRTRKEATIFIHNDNPYLKKIAYGLHQIAYGSEDGLYINGHVTGNSPYLTFEWKTGNESKYHEVQTQLIGEYNFPNALAAVTIGHFFGVEPEQIDKALAGYTPQNNRSQLKKTADNTLIIDAYNANPTSMMASISNFRNMQAENKMLILGDMRELGKDSADEHQKIADYLEECGFKDVALVGKLFAATRHSYQSYPDVTALIAELQREKPCGKTILIKGSNGIKLSSVVEYL
;
A
#
# COMPACT_ATOMS: atom_id res chain seq x y z
N MET A 1 23.09 -7.97 24.97
CA MET A 1 22.06 -9.04 25.27
C MET A 1 21.80 -9.76 23.96
N ASN A 2 21.55 -11.10 23.96
CA ASN A 2 21.21 -11.82 22.73
C ASN A 2 19.71 -11.70 22.40
N ILE A 3 19.33 -12.00 21.15
CA ILE A 3 17.96 -11.79 20.66
C ILE A 3 16.91 -12.63 21.39
N THR A 4 17.27 -13.83 21.87
CA THR A 4 16.38 -14.71 22.65
C THR A 4 16.01 -14.05 23.98
N ALA A 5 16.98 -13.45 24.69
CA ALA A 5 16.71 -12.75 25.95
C ALA A 5 15.87 -11.49 25.73
N ILE A 6 16.13 -10.74 24.66
CA ILE A 6 15.30 -9.57 24.28
C ILE A 6 13.88 -10.02 23.96
N HIS A 7 13.70 -11.15 23.28
CA HIS A 7 12.38 -11.71 22.99
C HIS A 7 11.60 -12.09 24.24
N GLN A 8 12.28 -12.64 25.27
CA GLN A 8 11.61 -12.94 26.55
C GLN A 8 11.11 -11.66 27.24
N ILE A 9 11.88 -10.56 27.18
CA ILE A 9 11.43 -9.25 27.68
C ILE A 9 10.25 -8.74 26.85
N PHE A 10 10.36 -8.80 25.51
CA PHE A 10 9.27 -8.40 24.60
C PHE A 10 7.94 -9.13 24.92
N LEU A 11 7.99 -10.42 25.24
CA LEU A 11 6.78 -11.19 25.60
C LEU A 11 6.10 -10.71 26.89
N THR A 12 6.80 -9.96 27.75
CA THR A 12 6.21 -9.31 28.94
C THR A 12 5.62 -7.95 28.64
N CYS A 13 5.88 -7.39 27.45
CA CYS A 13 5.42 -6.07 27.04
C CYS A 13 4.05 -6.16 26.33
N THR A 14 3.26 -5.09 26.44
CA THR A 14 1.93 -5.01 25.81
C THR A 14 2.01 -4.78 24.31
N SER A 15 3.04 -4.05 23.86
CA SER A 15 3.26 -3.67 22.46
C SER A 15 4.69 -3.19 22.24
N VAL A 16 5.04 -2.90 20.98
CA VAL A 16 6.29 -2.24 20.60
C VAL A 16 5.97 -0.89 20.00
N THR A 17 6.72 0.14 20.37
CA THR A 17 6.63 1.48 19.77
C THR A 17 8.01 2.05 19.45
N THR A 18 8.09 2.86 18.39
CA THR A 18 9.26 3.66 18.01
C THR A 18 8.96 5.16 18.12
N ASP A 19 7.73 5.53 18.53
CA ASP A 19 7.30 6.91 18.71
C ASP A 19 7.18 7.26 20.20
N SER A 20 8.13 8.07 20.70
CA SER A 20 8.15 8.51 22.10
C SER A 20 6.99 9.43 22.52
N ARG A 21 6.16 9.87 21.57
CA ARG A 21 4.94 10.66 21.82
C ARG A 21 3.72 9.75 22.08
N ASN A 22 3.83 8.48 21.69
CA ASN A 22 2.80 7.47 21.87
C ASN A 22 3.43 6.19 22.44
N CYS A 23 3.51 6.13 23.77
CA CYS A 23 4.06 5.00 24.51
C CYS A 23 2.95 4.33 25.33
N PRO A 24 2.26 3.31 24.76
CA PRO A 24 1.24 2.56 25.52
C PRO A 24 1.83 1.99 26.80
N GLN A 25 1.01 1.93 27.85
CA GLN A 25 1.43 1.40 29.16
C GLN A 25 1.97 -0.03 29.02
N GLY A 26 3.18 -0.27 29.52
CA GLY A 26 3.85 -1.56 29.45
C GLY A 26 4.49 -1.87 28.08
N SER A 27 4.60 -0.91 27.16
CA SER A 27 5.23 -1.11 25.84
C SER A 27 6.74 -1.26 25.93
N LEU A 28 7.35 -1.83 24.88
CA LEU A 28 8.78 -1.81 24.61
C LEU A 28 9.06 -0.65 23.63
N PHE A 29 9.76 0.37 24.09
CA PHE A 29 10.22 1.44 23.22
C PHE A 29 11.52 1.05 22.51
N ILE A 30 11.65 1.30 21.21
CA ILE A 30 12.88 1.08 20.44
C ILE A 30 13.35 2.41 19.87
N ALA A 31 14.48 2.87 20.36
CA ALA A 31 15.08 4.15 19.99
C ALA A 31 15.74 4.06 18.60
N LEU A 32 15.07 4.56 17.57
CA LEU A 32 15.61 4.61 16.21
C LEU A 32 16.28 5.96 15.94
N LYS A 33 17.33 5.95 15.10
CA LYS A 33 17.96 7.14 14.56
C LYS A 33 17.40 7.45 13.19
N GLY A 34 17.09 8.72 12.94
CA GLY A 34 16.75 9.26 11.64
C GLY A 34 17.78 10.29 11.20
N GLU A 35 17.64 10.81 9.99
CA GLU A 35 18.56 11.83 9.44
C GLU A 35 18.63 13.11 10.28
N SER A 36 17.53 13.50 10.92
CA SER A 36 17.38 14.75 11.66
C SER A 36 17.13 14.58 13.17
N PHE A 37 17.09 13.34 13.69
CA PHE A 37 16.81 13.08 15.10
C PHE A 37 17.55 11.84 15.62
N ASN A 38 17.82 11.82 16.93
CA ASN A 38 18.36 10.66 17.65
C ASN A 38 17.32 10.15 18.64
N GLY A 39 16.71 8.99 18.38
CA GLY A 39 15.69 8.37 19.22
C GLY A 39 16.18 8.03 20.62
N ASN A 40 17.50 7.80 20.82
CA ASN A 40 18.08 7.50 22.11
C ASN A 40 17.81 8.62 23.15
N ALA A 41 17.83 9.88 22.71
CA ALA A 41 17.54 11.03 23.56
C ALA A 41 16.11 11.05 24.13
N PHE A 42 15.20 10.25 23.59
CA PHE A 42 13.80 10.17 24.02
C PHE A 42 13.51 8.94 24.89
N ALA A 43 14.51 8.06 25.17
CA ALA A 43 14.29 6.82 25.89
C ALA A 43 13.79 7.06 27.34
N ALA A 44 14.36 8.04 28.06
CA ALA A 44 13.88 8.39 29.38
C ALA A 44 12.42 8.83 29.36
N ARG A 45 12.07 9.74 28.45
CA ARG A 45 10.70 10.21 28.26
C ARG A 45 9.73 9.06 27.91
N ALA A 46 10.14 8.12 27.07
CA ALA A 46 9.32 6.97 26.71
C ALA A 46 8.99 6.09 27.92
N LEU A 47 9.97 5.86 28.82
CA LEU A 47 9.77 5.14 30.09
C LEU A 47 8.85 5.91 31.05
N GLU A 48 9.01 7.23 31.17
CA GLU A 48 8.13 8.10 31.96
C GLU A 48 6.70 8.13 31.42
N SER A 49 6.54 8.01 30.09
CA SER A 49 5.24 8.04 29.40
C SER A 49 4.51 6.69 29.42
N GLY A 50 5.13 5.61 29.96
CA GLY A 50 4.44 4.32 30.14
C GLY A 50 5.16 3.10 29.58
N SER A 51 6.23 3.24 28.79
CA SER A 51 7.00 2.08 28.34
C SER A 51 7.62 1.35 29.51
N ALA A 52 7.58 -0.01 29.49
CA ALA A 52 8.20 -0.84 30.51
C ALA A 52 9.72 -0.93 30.31
N TYR A 53 10.16 -0.97 29.05
CA TYR A 53 11.57 -1.09 28.68
C TYR A 53 11.88 -0.17 27.49
N ALA A 54 13.16 0.20 27.36
CA ALA A 54 13.68 0.96 26.22
C ALA A 54 14.93 0.29 25.65
N ILE A 55 14.93 -0.03 24.34
CA ILE A 55 16.12 -0.44 23.59
C ILE A 55 16.80 0.81 23.08
N VAL A 56 18.09 0.96 23.38
CA VAL A 56 18.96 2.06 22.97
C VAL A 56 20.25 1.52 22.37
N ASP A 57 20.86 2.23 21.43
CA ASP A 57 22.15 1.85 20.82
C ASP A 57 23.28 2.86 21.15
N GLU A 58 23.06 3.72 22.14
CA GLU A 58 24.07 4.59 22.73
C GLU A 58 24.02 4.49 24.24
N GLU A 59 25.08 3.93 24.84
CA GLU A 59 25.19 3.69 26.28
C GLU A 59 25.04 4.98 27.13
N ALA A 60 25.41 6.13 26.56
CA ALA A 60 25.30 7.42 27.23
C ALA A 60 23.85 7.81 27.61
N TYR A 61 22.85 7.19 26.98
CA TYR A 61 21.43 7.43 27.30
C TYR A 61 20.83 6.37 28.22
N ALA A 62 21.62 5.39 28.67
CA ALA A 62 21.21 4.36 29.62
C ALA A 62 21.81 4.64 30.99
N PRO A 63 21.05 5.16 31.99
CA PRO A 63 21.59 5.40 33.32
C PRO A 63 22.11 4.10 33.97
N ALA A 64 23.30 4.19 34.58
CA ALA A 64 23.91 3.04 35.22
C ALA A 64 23.00 2.46 36.31
N GLY A 65 22.75 1.14 36.25
CA GLY A 65 21.92 0.41 37.22
C GLY A 65 20.42 0.43 36.93
N ASP A 66 19.93 1.16 35.91
CA ASP A 66 18.52 1.08 35.49
C ASP A 66 18.31 -0.09 34.50
N THR A 67 17.76 -1.18 35.01
CA THR A 67 17.53 -2.43 34.24
C THR A 67 16.43 -2.34 33.18
N ARG A 68 15.73 -1.20 33.11
CA ARG A 68 14.71 -0.97 32.06
C ARG A 68 15.34 -0.61 30.72
N TYR A 69 16.61 -0.20 30.72
CA TYR A 69 17.35 0.09 29.49
C TYR A 69 18.07 -1.16 28.99
N ILE A 70 17.87 -1.45 27.70
CA ILE A 70 18.52 -2.55 26.99
C ILE A 70 19.47 -1.94 25.97
N VAL A 71 20.76 -1.93 26.28
CA VAL A 71 21.79 -1.42 25.39
C VAL A 71 22.13 -2.48 24.34
N VAL A 72 22.08 -2.09 23.07
CA VAL A 72 22.37 -2.94 21.90
C VAL A 72 23.35 -2.22 20.96
N GLU A 73 23.92 -2.95 20.01
CA GLU A 73 24.86 -2.40 19.03
C GLU A 73 24.13 -1.49 18.01
N ASN A 74 22.92 -1.89 17.58
CA ASN A 74 22.10 -1.16 16.61
C ASN A 74 20.62 -1.45 16.85
N SER A 75 19.87 -0.42 17.18
CA SER A 75 18.43 -0.53 17.54
C SER A 75 17.57 -0.97 16.35
N LEU A 76 17.84 -0.49 15.13
CA LEU A 76 17.09 -0.89 13.92
C LEU A 76 17.31 -2.36 13.61
N LYS A 77 18.58 -2.81 13.60
CA LYS A 77 18.89 -4.21 13.36
C LYS A 77 18.31 -5.12 14.45
N THR A 78 18.28 -4.65 15.70
CA THR A 78 17.66 -5.37 16.80
C THR A 78 16.15 -5.48 16.61
N LEU A 79 15.47 -4.41 16.18
CA LEU A 79 14.04 -4.45 15.82
C LEU A 79 13.74 -5.52 14.75
N GLN A 80 14.54 -5.52 13.67
CA GLN A 80 14.39 -6.47 12.56
C GLN A 80 14.65 -7.93 13.00
N GLN A 81 15.72 -8.14 13.75
CA GLN A 81 16.04 -9.47 14.29
C GLN A 81 15.00 -9.98 15.28
N LEU A 82 14.48 -9.09 16.14
CA LEU A 82 13.43 -9.44 17.10
C LEU A 82 12.14 -9.84 16.36
N ALA A 83 11.77 -9.09 15.33
CA ALA A 83 10.60 -9.38 14.52
C ALA A 83 10.73 -10.72 13.76
N ASN A 84 11.88 -10.97 13.13
CA ASN A 84 12.15 -12.24 12.45
C ASN A 84 12.18 -13.41 13.43
N TYR A 85 12.82 -13.25 14.60
CA TYR A 85 12.81 -14.28 15.64
C TYR A 85 11.39 -14.57 16.12
N HIS A 86 10.61 -13.55 16.42
CA HIS A 86 9.20 -13.68 16.86
C HIS A 86 8.34 -14.37 15.78
N ARG A 87 8.44 -13.97 14.50
CA ARG A 87 7.76 -14.60 13.37
C ARG A 87 8.02 -16.11 13.32
N ARG A 88 9.29 -16.51 13.49
CA ARG A 88 9.66 -17.93 13.49
C ARG A 88 9.08 -18.72 14.66
N GLN A 89 8.90 -18.08 15.83
CA GLN A 89 8.25 -18.72 16.99
C GLN A 89 6.75 -18.91 16.75
N MET A 90 6.08 -17.93 16.11
CA MET A 90 4.63 -17.99 15.85
C MET A 90 4.26 -19.01 14.78
N ARG A 91 5.11 -19.21 13.77
CA ARG A 91 4.88 -20.14 12.61
C ARG A 91 3.63 -19.83 11.78
N THR A 92 2.99 -18.71 12.00
CA THR A 92 1.84 -18.26 11.21
C THR A 92 2.23 -18.14 9.73
N PRO A 93 1.52 -18.75 8.77
CA PRO A 93 1.78 -18.58 7.34
C PRO A 93 1.67 -17.11 6.93
N ILE A 94 2.63 -16.63 6.13
CA ILE A 94 2.70 -15.23 5.71
C ILE A 94 2.51 -15.11 4.20
N ILE A 95 1.57 -14.27 3.79
CA ILE A 95 1.38 -13.82 2.43
C ILE A 95 2.08 -12.47 2.27
N GLY A 96 3.20 -12.45 1.55
CA GLY A 96 3.89 -11.22 1.19
C GLY A 96 3.24 -10.55 -0.01
N ILE A 97 3.00 -9.24 0.06
CA ILE A 97 2.46 -8.47 -1.05
C ILE A 97 3.35 -7.30 -1.40
N THR A 98 3.74 -7.19 -2.67
CA THR A 98 4.43 -6.02 -3.23
C THR A 98 3.84 -5.64 -4.59
N GLY A 99 4.41 -4.65 -5.25
CA GLY A 99 4.00 -4.15 -6.56
C GLY A 99 4.15 -2.63 -6.66
N THR A 100 3.90 -2.09 -7.82
CA THR A 100 3.94 -0.64 -8.03
C THR A 100 2.68 0.02 -7.48
N ASN A 101 1.52 -0.37 -7.98
CA ASN A 101 0.21 0.16 -7.61
C ASN A 101 -0.67 -0.93 -7.01
N GLY A 102 -1.70 -0.56 -6.27
CA GLY A 102 -2.72 -1.47 -5.76
C GLY A 102 -2.34 -2.30 -4.53
N LYS A 103 -1.11 -2.26 -4.03
CA LYS A 103 -0.67 -3.05 -2.85
C LYS A 103 -1.62 -2.95 -1.67
N THR A 104 -1.85 -1.74 -1.18
CA THR A 104 -2.70 -1.51 0.00
C THR A 104 -4.14 -1.89 -0.26
N THR A 105 -4.68 -1.55 -1.44
CA THR A 105 -6.04 -1.94 -1.83
C THR A 105 -6.18 -3.46 -1.86
N THR A 106 -5.26 -4.16 -2.54
CA THR A 106 -5.25 -5.62 -2.59
C THR A 106 -5.12 -6.23 -1.20
N LYS A 107 -4.19 -5.72 -0.37
CA LYS A 107 -4.01 -6.15 1.02
C LYS A 107 -5.31 -6.02 1.83
N GLU A 108 -5.99 -4.91 1.73
CA GLU A 108 -7.25 -4.69 2.45
C GLU A 108 -8.37 -5.60 1.96
N LEU A 109 -8.51 -5.75 0.64
CA LEU A 109 -9.50 -6.67 0.05
C LEU A 109 -9.21 -8.12 0.45
N MET A 110 -7.95 -8.57 0.34
CA MET A 110 -7.52 -9.90 0.80
C MET A 110 -7.83 -10.12 2.28
N SER A 111 -7.48 -9.14 3.12
CA SER A 111 -7.69 -9.25 4.56
C SER A 111 -9.19 -9.29 4.89
N THR A 112 -10.02 -8.50 4.20
CA THR A 112 -11.48 -8.49 4.37
C THR A 112 -12.10 -9.84 3.98
N VAL A 113 -11.64 -10.42 2.88
CA VAL A 113 -12.11 -11.74 2.41
C VAL A 113 -11.65 -12.85 3.36
N LEU A 114 -10.36 -12.92 3.65
CA LEU A 114 -9.80 -13.96 4.53
C LEU A 114 -10.39 -13.91 5.94
N SER A 115 -10.72 -12.72 6.45
CA SER A 115 -11.33 -12.54 7.78
C SER A 115 -12.76 -13.08 7.88
N GLN A 116 -13.35 -13.59 6.79
CA GLN A 116 -14.63 -14.29 6.87
C GLN A 116 -14.52 -15.65 7.60
N THR A 117 -13.33 -16.27 7.53
CA THR A 117 -13.11 -17.62 8.09
C THR A 117 -11.83 -17.73 8.92
N HIS A 118 -10.92 -16.77 8.84
CA HIS A 118 -9.61 -16.79 9.51
C HIS A 118 -9.42 -15.58 10.43
N ASN A 119 -8.58 -15.75 11.44
CA ASN A 119 -8.06 -14.63 12.24
C ASN A 119 -6.79 -14.08 11.58
N VAL A 120 -6.92 -12.97 10.86
CA VAL A 120 -5.88 -12.44 9.97
C VAL A 120 -5.15 -11.27 10.59
N LEU A 121 -3.82 -11.38 10.75
CA LEU A 121 -2.97 -10.21 10.94
C LEU A 121 -2.67 -9.56 9.60
N TYR A 122 -2.73 -8.23 9.51
CA TYR A 122 -2.31 -7.52 8.31
C TYR A 122 -1.59 -6.22 8.61
N THR A 123 -0.80 -5.74 7.64
CA THR A 123 -0.09 -4.46 7.71
C THR A 123 -1.09 -3.31 7.85
N LEU A 124 -0.95 -2.50 8.90
CA LEU A 124 -1.76 -1.30 9.12
C LEU A 124 -1.17 -0.09 8.38
N GLY A 125 -2.04 0.71 7.80
CA GLY A 125 -1.64 1.94 7.11
C GLY A 125 -0.57 1.68 6.04
N ASN A 126 0.56 2.36 6.18
CA ASN A 126 1.73 2.28 5.29
C ASN A 126 2.97 1.68 5.96
N LEU A 127 2.80 0.81 6.98
CA LEU A 127 3.90 0.15 7.68
C LEU A 127 4.55 -0.96 6.83
N ASN A 128 5.04 -0.59 5.66
CA ASN A 128 5.50 -1.50 4.61
C ASN A 128 7.00 -1.39 4.27
N ASN A 129 7.78 -0.69 5.11
CA ASN A 129 9.23 -0.51 4.96
C ASN A 129 10.02 -1.30 6.01
N HIS A 130 11.34 -1.11 6.06
CA HIS A 130 12.30 -1.77 6.96
C HIS A 130 12.08 -1.51 8.47
N ILE A 131 11.15 -0.61 8.84
CA ILE A 131 10.67 -0.39 10.21
C ILE A 131 9.25 -0.94 10.37
N GLY A 132 8.37 -0.68 9.40
CA GLY A 132 6.95 -1.03 9.46
C GLY A 132 6.67 -2.53 9.37
N VAL A 133 7.43 -3.26 8.54
CA VAL A 133 7.32 -4.73 8.44
C VAL A 133 7.68 -5.39 9.77
N PRO A 134 8.81 -5.07 10.42
CA PRO A 134 9.09 -5.54 11.78
C PRO A 134 7.97 -5.23 12.78
N LEU A 135 7.47 -4.00 12.82
CA LEU A 135 6.39 -3.63 13.73
C LEU A 135 5.09 -4.40 13.45
N THR A 136 4.82 -4.74 12.19
CA THR A 136 3.69 -5.59 11.81
C THR A 136 3.88 -7.01 12.35
N LEU A 137 5.06 -7.60 12.16
CA LEU A 137 5.36 -8.97 12.62
C LEU A 137 5.34 -9.10 14.14
N LEU A 138 5.78 -8.09 14.89
CA LEU A 138 5.74 -8.09 16.36
C LEU A 138 4.32 -8.00 16.93
N ARG A 139 3.32 -7.83 16.10
CA ARG A 139 1.89 -7.95 16.45
C ARG A 139 1.34 -9.36 16.28
N LEU A 140 2.10 -10.31 15.73
CA LEU A 140 1.68 -11.71 15.66
C LEU A 140 1.37 -12.26 17.05
N ARG A 141 0.35 -13.10 17.13
CA ARG A 141 -0.09 -13.81 18.33
C ARG A 141 -0.46 -15.25 17.94
N PRO A 142 -0.49 -16.19 18.86
CA PRO A 142 -0.83 -17.60 18.58
C PRO A 142 -2.21 -17.80 17.94
N GLU A 143 -3.13 -16.88 18.16
CA GLU A 143 -4.48 -16.93 17.59
C GLU A 143 -4.57 -16.52 16.10
N HIS A 144 -3.52 -15.95 15.51
CA HIS A 144 -3.54 -15.59 14.10
C HIS A 144 -3.28 -16.81 13.20
N ASP A 145 -4.25 -17.11 12.32
CA ASP A 145 -4.16 -18.21 11.36
C ASP A 145 -3.32 -17.85 10.13
N LEU A 146 -3.39 -16.58 9.72
CA LEU A 146 -2.71 -16.05 8.55
C LEU A 146 -2.18 -14.63 8.83
N ALA A 147 -1.15 -14.24 8.07
CA ALA A 147 -0.68 -12.86 8.07
C ALA A 147 -0.50 -12.33 6.64
N VAL A 148 -0.97 -11.10 6.37
CA VAL A 148 -0.77 -10.39 5.10
C VAL A 148 0.18 -9.23 5.32
N VAL A 149 1.39 -9.32 4.77
CA VAL A 149 2.47 -8.38 5.01
C VAL A 149 2.78 -7.57 3.74
N GLU A 150 2.43 -6.28 3.76
CA GLU A 150 2.72 -5.37 2.66
C GLU A 150 4.20 -4.96 2.68
N MET A 151 4.86 -5.02 1.51
CA MET A 151 6.27 -4.71 1.31
C MET A 151 6.44 -3.64 0.25
N GLY A 152 6.83 -2.45 0.68
CA GLY A 152 7.13 -1.29 -0.16
C GLY A 152 8.59 -1.26 -0.57
N ALA A 153 8.89 -0.65 -1.71
CA ALA A 153 10.26 -0.39 -2.12
C ALA A 153 10.35 0.89 -2.95
N SER A 154 11.45 1.59 -2.79
CA SER A 154 11.86 2.76 -3.55
C SER A 154 13.26 2.59 -4.18
N HIS A 155 14.06 1.62 -3.71
CA HIS A 155 15.40 1.32 -4.21
C HIS A 155 15.60 -0.19 -4.43
N PRO A 156 16.58 -0.59 -5.28
CA PRO A 156 17.03 -1.98 -5.39
C PRO A 156 17.50 -2.52 -4.03
N GLY A 157 17.09 -3.76 -3.72
CA GLY A 157 17.43 -4.42 -2.45
C GLY A 157 16.39 -4.23 -1.34
N ASP A 158 15.47 -3.25 -1.46
CA ASP A 158 14.46 -3.01 -0.42
C ASP A 158 13.55 -4.24 -0.21
N ILE A 159 13.05 -4.85 -1.29
CA ILE A 159 12.20 -6.05 -1.15
C ILE A 159 12.99 -7.22 -0.61
N LYS A 160 14.25 -7.38 -1.03
CA LYS A 160 15.12 -8.42 -0.50
C LYS A 160 15.25 -8.33 1.03
N GLU A 161 15.54 -7.14 1.56
CA GLU A 161 15.61 -6.92 3.01
C GLU A 161 14.29 -7.31 3.69
N LEU A 162 13.14 -6.88 3.14
CA LEU A 162 11.84 -7.12 3.75
C LEU A 162 11.43 -8.60 3.73
N VAL A 163 11.72 -9.34 2.67
CA VAL A 163 11.43 -10.78 2.60
C VAL A 163 12.35 -11.60 3.51
N GLU A 164 13.59 -11.16 3.73
CA GLU A 164 14.51 -11.79 4.70
C GLU A 164 14.04 -11.59 6.14
N ILE A 165 13.37 -10.46 6.44
CA ILE A 165 12.77 -10.21 7.76
C ILE A 165 11.47 -11.00 7.94
N ALA A 166 10.57 -10.95 6.96
CA ALA A 166 9.23 -11.52 7.07
C ALA A 166 9.18 -13.01 6.77
N GLU A 167 10.07 -13.51 5.93
CA GLU A 167 10.11 -14.91 5.45
C GLU A 167 8.73 -15.39 4.97
N PRO A 168 8.15 -14.77 3.92
CA PRO A 168 6.83 -15.15 3.44
C PRO A 168 6.81 -16.58 2.89
N ASP A 169 5.68 -17.26 3.06
CA ASP A 169 5.39 -18.59 2.54
C ASP A 169 4.67 -18.49 1.19
N TYR A 170 3.90 -17.41 1.01
CA TYR A 170 3.16 -17.07 -0.20
C TYR A 170 3.55 -15.67 -0.67
N GLY A 171 3.43 -15.40 -1.97
CA GLY A 171 3.72 -14.09 -2.50
C GLY A 171 2.79 -13.63 -3.61
N ILE A 172 2.52 -12.33 -3.64
CA ILE A 172 1.84 -11.69 -4.76
C ILE A 172 2.54 -10.38 -5.13
N ILE A 173 2.78 -10.21 -6.44
CA ILE A 173 3.17 -8.91 -7.01
C ILE A 173 1.96 -8.39 -7.78
N THR A 174 1.35 -7.30 -7.30
CA THR A 174 0.11 -6.77 -7.89
C THR A 174 0.31 -6.36 -9.35
N ASN A 175 1.34 -5.57 -9.59
CA ASN A 175 1.77 -5.15 -10.93
C ASN A 175 3.17 -4.54 -10.90
N VAL A 176 3.73 -4.30 -12.09
CA VAL A 176 4.90 -3.46 -12.32
C VAL A 176 4.52 -2.30 -13.23
N GLY A 177 4.88 -1.09 -12.84
CA GLY A 177 4.56 0.15 -13.53
C GLY A 177 5.59 1.24 -13.22
N LYS A 178 5.54 2.36 -13.91
CA LYS A 178 6.46 3.48 -13.68
C LYS A 178 6.15 4.20 -12.38
N ALA A 179 6.98 4.00 -11.36
CA ALA A 179 6.97 4.72 -10.08
C ALA A 179 8.36 4.72 -9.47
N HIS A 180 8.68 5.71 -8.64
CA HIS A 180 9.98 5.84 -7.97
C HIS A 180 11.18 5.70 -8.93
N LEU A 181 11.06 6.23 -10.15
CA LEU A 181 12.07 6.09 -11.20
C LEU A 181 13.42 6.64 -10.78
N GLU A 182 13.43 7.66 -9.92
CA GLU A 182 14.66 8.21 -9.34
C GLU A 182 15.44 7.16 -8.55
N GLY A 183 14.77 6.40 -7.69
CA GLY A 183 15.41 5.38 -6.84
C GLY A 183 15.74 4.08 -7.58
N PHE A 184 14.88 3.65 -8.51
CA PHE A 184 15.10 2.40 -9.27
C PHE A 184 15.94 2.57 -10.53
N GLY A 185 16.16 3.80 -11.01
CA GLY A 185 16.95 4.15 -12.18
C GLY A 185 16.30 3.83 -13.53
N SER A 186 15.49 2.76 -13.64
CA SER A 186 14.80 2.35 -14.87
C SER A 186 13.56 1.49 -14.59
N PHE A 187 12.76 1.25 -15.62
CA PHE A 187 11.63 0.33 -15.54
C PHE A 187 12.06 -1.12 -15.28
N GLU A 188 13.18 -1.55 -15.89
CA GLU A 188 13.80 -2.84 -15.63
C GLU A 188 14.26 -2.96 -14.17
N GLY A 189 14.78 -1.87 -13.58
CA GLY A 189 15.11 -1.79 -12.16
C GLY A 189 13.91 -2.04 -11.27
N ILE A 190 12.73 -1.50 -11.64
CA ILE A 190 11.47 -1.76 -10.93
C ILE A 190 11.08 -3.24 -11.00
N ILE A 191 11.12 -3.84 -12.21
CA ILE A 191 10.80 -5.27 -12.41
C ILE A 191 11.73 -6.14 -11.56
N LYS A 192 13.04 -5.88 -11.61
CA LYS A 192 14.05 -6.62 -10.86
C LYS A 192 13.80 -6.52 -9.35
N THR A 193 13.60 -5.30 -8.84
CA THR A 193 13.40 -5.11 -7.40
C THR A 193 12.11 -5.77 -6.91
N LYS A 194 10.98 -5.64 -7.64
CA LYS A 194 9.76 -6.37 -7.25
C LYS A 194 9.95 -7.88 -7.36
N GLY A 195 10.73 -8.34 -8.33
CA GLY A 195 11.11 -9.73 -8.53
C GLY A 195 11.94 -10.34 -7.39
N GLU A 196 12.61 -9.53 -6.55
CA GLU A 196 13.34 -10.01 -5.37
C GLU A 196 12.47 -10.84 -4.42
N MET A 197 11.15 -10.59 -4.36
CA MET A 197 10.20 -11.44 -3.65
C MET A 197 10.13 -12.84 -4.27
N TYR A 198 10.05 -12.94 -5.59
CA TYR A 198 10.01 -14.22 -6.29
C TYR A 198 11.36 -14.94 -6.20
N ASP A 199 12.48 -14.19 -6.20
CA ASP A 199 13.82 -14.77 -6.00
C ASP A 199 13.93 -15.41 -4.61
N TYR A 200 13.42 -14.75 -3.57
CA TYR A 200 13.35 -15.33 -2.23
C TYR A 200 12.46 -16.59 -2.20
N LEU A 201 11.25 -16.52 -2.75
CA LEU A 201 10.32 -17.65 -2.72
C LEU A 201 10.84 -18.88 -3.47
N ARG A 202 11.67 -18.71 -4.53
CA ARG A 202 12.36 -19.84 -5.20
C ARG A 202 13.30 -20.60 -4.28
N THR A 203 13.80 -19.99 -3.21
CA THR A 203 14.64 -20.68 -2.23
C THR A 203 13.83 -21.55 -1.25
N ARG A 204 12.49 -21.42 -1.29
CA ARG A 204 11.56 -22.10 -0.37
C ARG A 204 10.83 -23.23 -1.10
N LYS A 205 10.98 -24.46 -0.62
CA LYS A 205 10.49 -25.68 -1.31
C LYS A 205 8.97 -25.69 -1.56
N GLU A 206 8.18 -25.12 -0.66
CA GLU A 206 6.71 -25.18 -0.69
C GLU A 206 6.08 -23.81 -0.98
N ALA A 207 6.90 -22.84 -1.40
CA ALA A 207 6.39 -21.50 -1.68
C ALA A 207 5.45 -21.49 -2.90
N THR A 208 4.38 -20.73 -2.77
CA THR A 208 3.38 -20.53 -3.82
C THR A 208 3.22 -19.04 -4.12
N ILE A 209 3.07 -18.69 -5.39
CA ILE A 209 2.74 -17.32 -5.78
C ILE A 209 1.34 -17.24 -6.39
N PHE A 210 0.66 -16.12 -6.10
CA PHE A 210 -0.56 -15.73 -6.80
C PHE A 210 -0.19 -14.78 -7.92
N ILE A 211 -0.54 -15.09 -9.16
CA ILE A 211 -0.06 -14.35 -10.31
C ILE A 211 -1.20 -13.87 -11.22
N HIS A 212 -1.19 -12.57 -11.53
CA HIS A 212 -2.06 -11.99 -12.55
C HIS A 212 -1.57 -12.43 -13.96
N ASN A 213 -2.28 -13.37 -14.55
CA ASN A 213 -1.89 -14.00 -15.81
C ASN A 213 -1.86 -13.00 -16.98
N ASP A 214 -2.68 -11.96 -16.96
CA ASP A 214 -2.74 -10.96 -18.03
C ASP A 214 -1.56 -9.98 -18.00
N ASN A 215 -0.69 -10.07 -16.98
CA ASN A 215 0.49 -9.23 -16.87
C ASN A 215 1.75 -9.90 -17.45
N PRO A 216 2.23 -9.48 -18.64
CA PRO A 216 3.33 -10.15 -19.32
C PRO A 216 4.67 -10.03 -18.61
N TYR A 217 4.87 -8.98 -17.79
CA TYR A 217 6.10 -8.78 -17.03
C TYR A 217 6.17 -9.76 -15.85
N LEU A 218 5.05 -10.01 -15.17
CA LEU A 218 4.99 -10.96 -14.05
C LEU A 218 5.23 -12.38 -14.54
N LYS A 219 4.65 -12.78 -15.68
CA LYS A 219 4.90 -14.10 -16.30
C LYS A 219 6.39 -14.35 -16.54
N LYS A 220 7.12 -13.34 -17.01
CA LYS A 220 8.56 -13.48 -17.31
C LYS A 220 9.41 -13.75 -16.07
N ILE A 221 9.03 -13.21 -14.92
CA ILE A 221 9.81 -13.35 -13.69
C ILE A 221 9.31 -14.47 -12.76
N ALA A 222 8.19 -15.12 -13.09
CA ALA A 222 7.56 -16.16 -12.26
C ALA A 222 8.07 -17.59 -12.53
N TYR A 223 9.06 -17.77 -13.40
CA TYR A 223 9.57 -19.10 -13.77
C TYR A 223 10.04 -19.89 -12.54
N GLY A 224 9.82 -21.22 -12.57
CA GLY A 224 10.28 -22.14 -11.53
C GLY A 224 9.54 -22.04 -10.18
N LEU A 225 8.44 -21.29 -10.10
CA LEU A 225 7.59 -21.18 -8.92
C LEU A 225 6.27 -21.93 -9.11
N HIS A 226 5.70 -22.46 -8.03
CA HIS A 226 4.33 -22.94 -8.02
C HIS A 226 3.39 -21.74 -8.12
N GLN A 227 2.50 -21.74 -9.12
CA GLN A 227 1.68 -20.59 -9.50
C GLN A 227 0.20 -20.90 -9.37
N ILE A 228 -0.54 -20.05 -8.67
CA ILE A 228 -1.99 -19.96 -8.68
C ILE A 228 -2.34 -18.74 -9.53
N ALA A 229 -2.78 -19.00 -10.78
CA ALA A 229 -2.99 -17.95 -11.77
C ALA A 229 -4.45 -17.47 -11.79
N TYR A 230 -4.62 -16.16 -11.93
CA TYR A 230 -5.92 -15.49 -12.11
C TYR A 230 -5.86 -14.46 -13.24
N GLY A 231 -7.00 -14.18 -13.85
CA GLY A 231 -7.07 -13.23 -14.97
C GLY A 231 -8.33 -13.38 -15.80
N SER A 232 -8.29 -12.88 -17.04
CA SER A 232 -9.43 -12.90 -17.97
C SER A 232 -9.51 -14.17 -18.82
N GLU A 233 -8.43 -14.95 -18.88
CA GLU A 233 -8.31 -16.15 -19.72
C GLU A 233 -9.05 -17.34 -19.08
N ASP A 234 -9.79 -18.11 -19.89
CA ASP A 234 -10.47 -19.32 -19.43
C ASP A 234 -9.48 -20.42 -19.01
N GLY A 235 -9.87 -21.22 -18.02
CA GLY A 235 -9.07 -22.34 -17.52
C GLY A 235 -8.03 -21.94 -16.45
N LEU A 236 -7.94 -20.67 -16.06
CA LEU A 236 -7.17 -20.24 -14.91
C LEU A 236 -7.82 -20.73 -13.61
N TYR A 237 -7.06 -20.70 -12.51
CA TYR A 237 -7.59 -21.05 -11.19
C TYR A 237 -8.81 -20.18 -10.83
N ILE A 238 -8.72 -18.87 -11.04
CA ILE A 238 -9.85 -17.94 -11.05
C ILE A 238 -9.84 -17.16 -12.37
N ASN A 239 -10.98 -17.18 -13.05
CA ASN A 239 -11.25 -16.39 -14.25
C ASN A 239 -12.29 -15.31 -13.91
N GLY A 240 -12.16 -14.12 -14.50
CA GLY A 240 -13.13 -13.06 -14.31
C GLY A 240 -13.04 -11.95 -15.34
N HIS A 241 -14.08 -11.15 -15.43
CA HIS A 241 -14.16 -9.99 -16.31
C HIS A 241 -15.06 -8.89 -15.73
N VAL A 242 -14.81 -7.65 -16.14
CA VAL A 242 -15.60 -6.49 -15.75
C VAL A 242 -16.93 -6.49 -16.50
N THR A 243 -18.04 -6.30 -15.77
CA THR A 243 -19.38 -6.16 -16.31
C THR A 243 -19.94 -4.74 -16.18
N GLY A 244 -19.37 -3.92 -15.28
CA GLY A 244 -19.78 -2.54 -15.08
C GLY A 244 -18.74 -1.70 -14.33
N ASN A 245 -18.79 -0.37 -14.54
CA ASN A 245 -17.81 0.57 -13.97
C ASN A 245 -18.38 1.98 -13.75
N SER A 246 -19.65 2.12 -13.35
CA SER A 246 -20.26 3.44 -13.19
C SER A 246 -21.30 3.51 -12.07
N PRO A 247 -20.99 4.15 -10.93
CA PRO A 247 -19.69 4.68 -10.52
C PRO A 247 -18.76 3.60 -9.97
N TYR A 248 -19.31 2.44 -9.58
CA TYR A 248 -18.58 1.37 -8.92
C TYR A 248 -18.26 0.23 -9.88
N LEU A 249 -17.12 -0.41 -9.64
CA LEU A 249 -16.70 -1.61 -10.33
C LEU A 249 -17.67 -2.75 -10.03
N THR A 250 -18.25 -3.32 -11.10
CA THR A 250 -18.98 -4.59 -11.10
C THR A 250 -18.23 -5.59 -11.98
N PHE A 251 -18.07 -6.80 -11.50
CA PHE A 251 -17.39 -7.85 -12.22
C PHE A 251 -18.00 -9.22 -11.94
N GLU A 252 -17.73 -10.15 -12.84
CA GLU A 252 -18.05 -11.54 -12.67
C GLU A 252 -16.78 -12.38 -12.57
N TRP A 253 -16.84 -13.45 -11.78
CA TRP A 253 -15.75 -14.41 -11.62
C TRP A 253 -16.24 -15.83 -11.48
N LYS A 254 -15.41 -16.82 -11.81
CA LYS A 254 -15.65 -18.24 -11.60
C LYS A 254 -14.34 -18.97 -11.31
N THR A 255 -14.42 -20.16 -10.74
CA THR A 255 -13.28 -21.09 -10.73
C THR A 255 -13.09 -21.70 -12.11
N GLY A 256 -11.89 -22.20 -12.43
CA GLY A 256 -11.60 -22.83 -13.70
C GLY A 256 -12.48 -24.03 -14.03
N ASN A 257 -13.13 -24.64 -13.03
CA ASN A 257 -13.98 -25.83 -13.17
C ASN A 257 -15.48 -25.54 -13.17
N GLU A 258 -15.89 -24.30 -12.86
CA GLU A 258 -17.30 -23.92 -12.80
C GLU A 258 -17.82 -23.41 -14.15
N SER A 259 -19.11 -23.67 -14.39
CA SER A 259 -19.83 -23.12 -15.54
C SER A 259 -20.58 -21.82 -15.24
N LYS A 260 -20.84 -21.54 -13.95
CA LYS A 260 -21.61 -20.38 -13.51
C LYS A 260 -20.65 -19.31 -12.97
N TYR A 261 -20.91 -18.06 -13.34
CA TYR A 261 -20.23 -16.91 -12.79
C TYR A 261 -20.91 -16.42 -11.50
N HIS A 262 -20.09 -15.91 -10.58
CA HIS A 262 -20.46 -15.10 -9.44
C HIS A 262 -20.37 -13.63 -9.82
N GLU A 263 -21.39 -12.85 -9.56
CA GLU A 263 -21.41 -11.41 -9.81
C GLU A 263 -21.16 -10.65 -8.51
N VAL A 264 -20.24 -9.67 -8.55
CA VAL A 264 -19.90 -8.83 -7.42
C VAL A 264 -20.01 -7.36 -7.82
N GLN A 265 -20.89 -6.62 -7.18
CA GLN A 265 -20.93 -5.17 -7.24
C GLN A 265 -20.17 -4.61 -6.03
N THR A 266 -19.03 -3.99 -6.27
CA THR A 266 -18.17 -3.42 -5.22
C THR A 266 -18.51 -1.96 -4.92
N GLN A 267 -17.81 -1.37 -3.94
CA GLN A 267 -17.76 0.07 -3.72
C GLN A 267 -16.41 0.69 -4.18
N LEU A 268 -15.67 -0.05 -5.00
CA LEU A 268 -14.42 0.43 -5.62
C LEU A 268 -14.73 1.26 -6.86
N ILE A 269 -13.98 2.34 -7.05
CA ILE A 269 -14.06 3.14 -8.27
C ILE A 269 -12.90 2.75 -9.18
N GLY A 270 -13.22 2.52 -10.44
CA GLY A 270 -12.26 2.30 -11.50
C GLY A 270 -11.96 0.84 -11.79
N GLU A 271 -12.00 0.55 -13.08
CA GLU A 271 -11.69 -0.77 -13.65
C GLU A 271 -10.27 -1.25 -13.30
N TYR A 272 -9.34 -0.32 -13.08
CA TYR A 272 -7.98 -0.63 -12.61
C TYR A 272 -7.93 -1.33 -11.24
N ASN A 273 -9.04 -1.35 -10.48
CA ASN A 273 -9.18 -2.13 -9.26
C ASN A 273 -9.63 -3.57 -9.49
N PHE A 274 -10.06 -3.93 -10.69
CA PHE A 274 -10.48 -5.29 -11.00
C PHE A 274 -9.40 -6.34 -10.72
N PRO A 275 -8.15 -6.19 -11.17
CA PRO A 275 -7.09 -7.14 -10.82
C PRO A 275 -6.84 -7.26 -9.30
N ASN A 276 -7.03 -6.16 -8.55
CA ASN A 276 -6.89 -6.16 -7.09
C ASN A 276 -8.01 -6.98 -6.42
N ALA A 277 -9.26 -6.81 -6.89
CA ALA A 277 -10.41 -7.57 -6.41
C ALA A 277 -10.29 -9.05 -6.79
N LEU A 278 -9.90 -9.36 -8.03
CA LEU A 278 -9.74 -10.72 -8.49
C LEU A 278 -8.62 -11.47 -7.76
N ALA A 279 -7.54 -10.76 -7.38
CA ALA A 279 -6.51 -11.29 -6.51
C ALA A 279 -7.06 -11.69 -5.13
N ALA A 280 -7.94 -10.87 -4.55
CA ALA A 280 -8.57 -11.16 -3.26
C ALA A 280 -9.53 -12.36 -3.36
N VAL A 281 -10.30 -12.48 -4.45
CA VAL A 281 -11.10 -13.68 -4.78
C VAL A 281 -10.20 -14.92 -4.80
N THR A 282 -9.11 -14.85 -5.56
CA THR A 282 -8.18 -15.97 -5.76
C THR A 282 -7.59 -16.47 -4.45
N ILE A 283 -7.12 -15.54 -3.63
CA ILE A 283 -6.49 -15.87 -2.36
C ILE A 283 -7.53 -16.35 -1.35
N GLY A 284 -8.69 -15.70 -1.27
CA GLY A 284 -9.79 -16.17 -0.42
C GLY A 284 -10.21 -17.60 -0.75
N HIS A 285 -10.47 -17.88 -2.01
CA HIS A 285 -10.84 -19.21 -2.47
C HIS A 285 -9.74 -20.26 -2.21
N PHE A 286 -8.47 -19.90 -2.43
CA PHE A 286 -7.33 -20.78 -2.16
C PHE A 286 -7.22 -21.17 -0.67
N PHE A 287 -7.54 -20.25 0.23
CA PHE A 287 -7.56 -20.49 1.68
C PHE A 287 -8.92 -20.97 2.20
N GLY A 288 -9.84 -21.39 1.34
CA GLY A 288 -11.07 -22.06 1.71
C GLY A 288 -12.19 -21.14 2.19
N VAL A 289 -12.18 -19.87 1.78
CA VAL A 289 -13.35 -18.99 1.97
C VAL A 289 -14.38 -19.33 0.90
N GLU A 290 -15.61 -19.56 1.32
CA GLU A 290 -16.70 -19.93 0.40
C GLU A 290 -17.06 -18.78 -0.55
N PRO A 291 -17.46 -19.07 -1.80
CA PRO A 291 -17.76 -18.05 -2.82
C PRO A 291 -18.72 -16.96 -2.34
N GLU A 292 -19.81 -17.30 -1.67
CA GLU A 292 -20.80 -16.33 -1.19
C GLU A 292 -20.24 -15.41 -0.10
N GLN A 293 -19.28 -15.89 0.69
CA GLN A 293 -18.58 -15.08 1.70
C GLN A 293 -17.58 -14.13 1.02
N ILE A 294 -16.90 -14.58 -0.03
CA ILE A 294 -16.00 -13.75 -0.85
C ILE A 294 -16.81 -12.61 -1.47
N ASP A 295 -17.91 -12.91 -2.13
CA ASP A 295 -18.77 -11.94 -2.81
C ASP A 295 -19.30 -10.90 -1.82
N LYS A 296 -19.82 -11.35 -0.69
CA LYS A 296 -20.31 -10.47 0.39
C LYS A 296 -19.23 -9.58 0.97
N ALA A 297 -18.03 -10.12 1.19
CA ALA A 297 -16.90 -9.37 1.73
C ALA A 297 -16.46 -8.26 0.79
N LEU A 298 -16.35 -8.55 -0.52
CA LEU A 298 -15.95 -7.57 -1.53
C LEU A 298 -17.02 -6.52 -1.78
N ALA A 299 -18.30 -6.90 -1.81
CA ALA A 299 -19.43 -5.97 -1.94
C ALA A 299 -19.56 -5.01 -0.74
N GLY A 300 -19.23 -5.50 0.46
CA GLY A 300 -19.30 -4.73 1.70
C GLY A 300 -18.08 -3.83 1.96
N TYR A 301 -16.96 -4.06 1.26
CA TYR A 301 -15.75 -3.29 1.49
C TYR A 301 -15.87 -1.85 0.98
N THR A 302 -15.67 -0.89 1.87
CA THR A 302 -15.64 0.54 1.52
C THR A 302 -14.22 1.06 1.59
N PRO A 303 -13.66 1.60 0.48
CA PRO A 303 -12.34 2.20 0.47
C PRO A 303 -12.19 3.34 1.49
N GLN A 304 -11.07 3.37 2.19
CA GLN A 304 -10.68 4.42 3.11
C GLN A 304 -9.30 4.97 2.70
N ASN A 305 -8.75 5.91 3.46
CA ASN A 305 -7.37 6.39 3.27
C ASN A 305 -7.11 7.09 1.92
N ASN A 306 -8.11 7.80 1.38
CA ASN A 306 -7.97 8.59 0.13
C ASN A 306 -7.49 7.75 -1.07
N ARG A 307 -7.95 6.50 -1.17
CA ARG A 307 -7.67 5.59 -2.29
C ARG A 307 -8.94 5.25 -3.04
N SER A 308 -9.16 5.88 -4.18
CA SER A 308 -10.35 5.68 -5.03
C SER A 308 -11.68 5.75 -4.26
N GLN A 309 -11.75 6.69 -3.30
CA GLN A 309 -12.89 6.84 -2.39
C GLN A 309 -13.92 7.80 -2.98
N LEU A 310 -15.20 7.37 -3.05
CA LEU A 310 -16.31 8.26 -3.36
C LEU A 310 -16.77 8.99 -2.08
N LYS A 311 -16.88 10.31 -2.16
CA LYS A 311 -17.47 11.13 -1.09
C LYS A 311 -18.47 12.11 -1.71
N LYS A 312 -19.71 12.08 -1.23
CA LYS A 312 -20.70 13.12 -1.57
C LYS A 312 -20.62 14.22 -0.53
N THR A 313 -20.50 15.45 -0.99
CA THR A 313 -20.65 16.67 -0.17
C THR A 313 -22.04 17.27 -0.42
N ALA A 314 -22.34 18.41 0.19
CA ALA A 314 -23.59 19.11 -0.08
C ALA A 314 -23.67 19.60 -1.54
N ASP A 315 -22.53 19.94 -2.15
CA ASP A 315 -22.44 20.62 -3.44
C ASP A 315 -21.87 19.75 -4.55
N ASN A 316 -21.07 18.71 -4.24
CA ASN A 316 -20.29 17.99 -5.23
C ASN A 316 -20.22 16.48 -4.95
N THR A 317 -19.83 15.71 -5.96
CA THR A 317 -19.42 14.31 -5.82
C THR A 317 -17.92 14.21 -6.03
N LEU A 318 -17.17 13.77 -5.03
CA LEU A 318 -15.72 13.72 -5.03
C LEU A 318 -15.23 12.28 -5.21
N ILE A 319 -14.25 12.09 -6.08
CA ILE A 319 -13.44 10.88 -6.21
C ILE A 319 -12.07 11.22 -5.68
N ILE A 320 -11.79 10.76 -4.45
CA ILE A 320 -10.56 11.08 -3.72
C ILE A 320 -9.57 9.95 -3.92
N ASP A 321 -8.50 10.21 -4.68
CA ASP A 321 -7.39 9.30 -4.92
C ASP A 321 -6.04 10.03 -4.69
N ALA A 322 -5.95 10.71 -3.54
CA ALA A 322 -4.89 11.65 -3.20
C ALA A 322 -3.84 11.09 -2.23
N TYR A 323 -3.74 9.76 -2.11
CA TYR A 323 -2.72 9.13 -1.26
C TYR A 323 -1.34 9.18 -1.92
N ASN A 324 -1.24 8.82 -3.22
CA ASN A 324 -0.02 8.93 -4.01
C ASN A 324 -0.34 8.99 -5.50
N ALA A 325 0.61 9.52 -6.29
CA ALA A 325 0.50 9.58 -7.74
C ALA A 325 1.81 9.23 -8.42
N ASN A 326 1.71 8.45 -9.49
CA ASN A 326 2.76 8.17 -10.45
C ASN A 326 2.16 8.12 -11.86
N PRO A 327 2.98 8.14 -12.95
CA PRO A 327 2.46 8.20 -14.31
C PRO A 327 1.42 7.12 -14.62
N THR A 328 1.68 5.88 -14.25
CA THR A 328 0.77 4.75 -14.49
C THR A 328 -0.58 4.93 -13.78
N SER A 329 -0.57 5.30 -12.50
CA SER A 329 -1.80 5.48 -11.73
C SER A 329 -2.56 6.75 -12.11
N MET A 330 -1.85 7.81 -12.53
CA MET A 330 -2.46 9.05 -13.01
C MET A 330 -3.23 8.81 -14.31
N MET A 331 -2.58 8.19 -15.30
CA MET A 331 -3.21 7.79 -16.57
C MET A 331 -4.44 6.92 -16.36
N ALA A 332 -4.34 5.89 -15.51
CA ALA A 332 -5.45 4.98 -15.21
C ALA A 332 -6.64 5.71 -14.59
N SER A 333 -6.41 6.62 -13.62
CA SER A 333 -7.47 7.40 -12.99
C SER A 333 -8.13 8.38 -13.95
N ILE A 334 -7.35 9.08 -14.78
CA ILE A 334 -7.88 10.02 -15.80
C ILE A 334 -8.70 9.26 -16.84
N SER A 335 -8.19 8.14 -17.38
CA SER A 335 -8.89 7.29 -18.34
C SER A 335 -10.22 6.78 -17.79
N ASN A 336 -10.20 6.26 -16.55
CA ASN A 336 -11.43 5.83 -15.89
C ASN A 336 -12.43 6.97 -15.71
N PHE A 337 -11.96 8.12 -15.26
CA PHE A 337 -12.81 9.30 -15.07
C PHE A 337 -13.38 9.83 -16.39
N ARG A 338 -12.62 9.75 -17.49
CA ARG A 338 -13.13 10.06 -18.84
C ARG A 338 -14.33 9.19 -19.20
N ASN A 339 -14.23 7.89 -18.96
CA ASN A 339 -15.23 6.91 -19.36
C ASN A 339 -16.43 6.84 -18.38
N MET A 340 -16.30 7.37 -17.17
CA MET A 340 -17.37 7.39 -16.18
C MET A 340 -18.56 8.21 -16.68
N GLN A 341 -19.77 7.73 -16.48
CA GLN A 341 -20.99 8.49 -16.72
C GLN A 341 -21.18 9.51 -15.58
N ALA A 342 -20.77 10.74 -15.82
CA ALA A 342 -20.94 11.84 -14.88
C ALA A 342 -21.04 13.15 -15.65
N GLU A 343 -21.92 14.03 -15.18
CA GLU A 343 -22.05 15.40 -15.69
C GLU A 343 -21.05 16.34 -15.01
N ASN A 344 -20.71 17.44 -15.67
CA ASN A 344 -19.89 18.52 -15.11
C ASN A 344 -18.58 18.03 -14.46
N LYS A 345 -17.79 17.26 -15.20
CA LYS A 345 -16.52 16.72 -14.74
C LYS A 345 -15.48 17.80 -14.50
N MET A 346 -14.82 17.75 -13.36
CA MET A 346 -13.66 18.57 -13.00
C MET A 346 -12.52 17.70 -12.51
N LEU A 347 -11.28 18.07 -12.80
CA LEU A 347 -10.09 17.39 -12.29
C LEU A 347 -9.25 18.36 -11.46
N ILE A 348 -8.77 17.89 -10.30
CA ILE A 348 -7.77 18.55 -9.48
C ILE A 348 -6.58 17.60 -9.37
N LEU A 349 -5.51 17.91 -10.12
CA LEU A 349 -4.35 17.03 -10.23
C LEU A 349 -3.10 17.70 -9.66
N GLY A 350 -2.39 17.01 -8.80
CA GLY A 350 -1.15 17.48 -8.19
C GLY A 350 0.08 16.79 -8.75
N ASP A 351 1.23 17.43 -8.59
CA ASP A 351 2.52 16.92 -9.03
C ASP A 351 2.75 15.46 -8.64
N MET A 352 3.40 14.73 -9.52
CA MET A 352 3.94 13.40 -9.31
C MET A 352 5.40 13.52 -8.85
N ARG A 353 5.70 13.02 -7.64
CA ARG A 353 7.06 13.06 -7.07
C ARG A 353 7.88 11.82 -7.43
N GLU A 354 9.18 11.86 -7.15
CA GLU A 354 10.11 10.73 -7.25
C GLU A 354 10.31 10.19 -8.68
N LEU A 355 10.16 11.07 -9.68
CA LEU A 355 10.37 10.72 -11.08
C LEU A 355 11.78 11.07 -11.58
N GLY A 356 12.58 11.79 -10.77
CA GLY A 356 13.94 12.20 -11.12
C GLY A 356 14.01 12.94 -12.46
N LYS A 357 14.92 12.54 -13.33
CA LYS A 357 15.15 13.15 -14.65
C LYS A 357 13.95 13.06 -15.61
N ASP A 358 13.08 12.06 -15.43
CA ASP A 358 11.93 11.82 -16.31
C ASP A 358 10.71 12.69 -15.91
N SER A 359 10.84 13.50 -14.84
CA SER A 359 9.72 14.25 -14.26
C SER A 359 9.05 15.20 -15.26
N ALA A 360 9.82 15.99 -16.01
CA ALA A 360 9.27 16.95 -16.97
C ALA A 360 8.48 16.26 -18.08
N ASP A 361 9.04 15.19 -18.65
CA ASP A 361 8.42 14.43 -19.73
C ASP A 361 7.14 13.72 -19.29
N GLU A 362 7.14 13.12 -18.11
CA GLU A 362 5.97 12.40 -17.60
C GLU A 362 4.85 13.37 -17.18
N HIS A 363 5.14 14.57 -16.67
CA HIS A 363 4.13 15.61 -16.43
C HIS A 363 3.56 16.15 -17.74
N GLN A 364 4.41 16.38 -18.76
CA GLN A 364 3.94 16.82 -20.08
C GLN A 364 3.01 15.79 -20.72
N LYS A 365 3.33 14.49 -20.65
CA LYS A 365 2.45 13.43 -21.16
C LYS A 365 1.07 13.43 -20.49
N ILE A 366 1.01 13.72 -19.18
CA ILE A 366 -0.29 13.84 -18.50
C ILE A 366 -1.05 15.07 -18.99
N ALA A 367 -0.38 16.21 -19.17
CA ALA A 367 -1.00 17.42 -19.67
C ALA A 367 -1.54 17.22 -21.11
N ASP A 368 -0.74 16.61 -21.99
CA ASP A 368 -1.14 16.27 -23.37
C ASP A 368 -2.36 15.31 -23.36
N TYR A 369 -2.34 14.30 -22.49
CA TYR A 369 -3.44 13.34 -22.38
C TYR A 369 -4.76 13.98 -21.88
N LEU A 370 -4.69 14.97 -20.99
CA LEU A 370 -5.87 15.72 -20.56
C LEU A 370 -6.50 16.49 -21.73
N GLU A 371 -5.69 17.08 -22.60
CA GLU A 371 -6.14 17.76 -23.82
C GLU A 371 -6.74 16.77 -24.84
N GLU A 372 -6.09 15.62 -25.06
CA GLU A 372 -6.62 14.54 -25.91
C GLU A 372 -7.96 13.99 -25.40
N CYS A 373 -8.14 13.93 -24.08
CA CYS A 373 -9.40 13.54 -23.45
C CYS A 373 -10.49 14.60 -23.58
N GLY A 374 -10.16 15.83 -23.96
CA GLY A 374 -11.09 16.94 -24.12
C GLY A 374 -11.61 17.53 -22.80
N PHE A 375 -10.91 17.34 -21.69
CA PHE A 375 -11.25 17.96 -20.42
C PHE A 375 -11.07 19.49 -20.52
N LYS A 376 -12.03 20.23 -19.97
CA LYS A 376 -12.00 21.70 -19.96
C LYS A 376 -11.79 22.29 -18.59
N ASP A 377 -12.30 21.62 -17.57
CA ASP A 377 -12.28 22.07 -16.18
C ASP A 377 -11.21 21.27 -15.42
N VAL A 378 -9.99 21.78 -15.42
CA VAL A 378 -8.81 21.14 -14.82
C VAL A 378 -8.03 22.17 -14.02
N ALA A 379 -7.75 21.86 -12.76
CA ALA A 379 -6.84 22.57 -11.88
C ALA A 379 -5.57 21.73 -11.67
N LEU A 380 -4.43 22.24 -12.11
CA LEU A 380 -3.12 21.62 -11.95
C LEU A 380 -2.40 22.26 -10.77
N VAL A 381 -1.87 21.45 -9.85
CA VAL A 381 -1.31 21.92 -8.58
C VAL A 381 0.12 21.45 -8.42
N GLY A 382 1.03 22.41 -8.33
CA GLY A 382 2.45 22.19 -8.12
C GLY A 382 3.32 22.80 -9.22
N LYS A 383 4.61 22.90 -8.93
CA LYS A 383 5.59 23.56 -9.81
C LYS A 383 5.90 22.74 -11.06
N LEU A 384 5.77 21.42 -10.98
CA LEU A 384 6.12 20.52 -12.09
C LEU A 384 5.05 20.57 -13.17
N PHE A 385 3.78 20.54 -12.81
CA PHE A 385 2.69 20.78 -13.77
C PHE A 385 2.71 22.20 -14.30
N ALA A 386 2.95 23.22 -13.47
CA ALA A 386 3.04 24.60 -13.91
C ALA A 386 4.15 24.85 -14.95
N ALA A 387 5.15 23.99 -15.02
CA ALA A 387 6.24 24.04 -15.99
C ALA A 387 5.90 23.34 -17.32
N THR A 388 4.78 22.62 -17.43
CA THR A 388 4.35 21.96 -18.66
C THR A 388 3.61 22.94 -19.58
N ARG A 389 3.53 22.58 -20.86
CA ARG A 389 2.73 23.34 -21.86
C ARG A 389 1.30 22.83 -21.81
N HIS A 390 0.35 23.70 -21.47
CA HIS A 390 -1.07 23.41 -21.40
C HIS A 390 -1.90 24.71 -21.34
N SER A 391 -3.21 24.61 -21.52
CA SER A 391 -4.16 25.73 -21.44
C SER A 391 -4.93 25.82 -20.11
N TYR A 392 -4.66 24.92 -19.15
CA TYR A 392 -5.39 24.79 -17.90
C TYR A 392 -4.93 25.79 -16.82
N GLN A 393 -5.77 25.97 -15.80
CA GLN A 393 -5.40 26.76 -14.61
C GLN A 393 -4.34 26.02 -13.79
N SER A 394 -3.29 26.73 -13.38
CA SER A 394 -2.21 26.21 -12.56
C SER A 394 -2.08 26.97 -11.26
N TYR A 395 -1.83 26.20 -10.19
CA TYR A 395 -1.61 26.72 -8.85
C TYR A 395 -0.24 26.24 -8.34
N PRO A 396 0.60 27.14 -7.79
CA PRO A 396 1.95 26.76 -7.34
C PRO A 396 1.96 25.73 -6.21
N ASP A 397 0.89 25.70 -5.42
CA ASP A 397 0.69 24.77 -4.31
C ASP A 397 -0.79 24.64 -3.92
N VAL A 398 -1.07 23.77 -2.96
CA VAL A 398 -2.44 23.53 -2.48
C VAL A 398 -3.04 24.76 -1.77
N THR A 399 -2.23 25.61 -1.17
CA THR A 399 -2.70 26.81 -0.46
C THR A 399 -3.29 27.82 -1.43
N ALA A 400 -2.62 28.01 -2.57
CA ALA A 400 -3.14 28.89 -3.64
C ALA A 400 -4.46 28.34 -4.24
N LEU A 401 -4.57 27.02 -4.42
CA LEU A 401 -5.83 26.42 -4.85
C LEU A 401 -6.94 26.60 -3.81
N ILE A 402 -6.67 26.38 -2.52
CA ILE A 402 -7.65 26.57 -1.45
C ILE A 402 -8.17 28.02 -1.43
N ALA A 403 -7.30 29.00 -1.57
CA ALA A 403 -7.71 30.40 -1.63
C ALA A 403 -8.69 30.68 -2.79
N GLU A 404 -8.47 30.05 -3.94
CA GLU A 404 -9.38 30.14 -5.09
C GLU A 404 -10.71 29.45 -4.82
N LEU A 405 -10.70 28.22 -4.26
CA LEU A 405 -11.90 27.48 -3.91
C LEU A 405 -12.76 28.19 -2.85
N GLN A 406 -12.13 28.96 -1.93
CA GLN A 406 -12.83 29.81 -0.97
C GLN A 406 -13.49 31.03 -1.63
N ARG A 407 -12.88 31.56 -2.69
CA ARG A 407 -13.41 32.68 -3.45
C ARG A 407 -14.55 32.23 -4.39
N GLU A 408 -14.36 31.11 -5.06
CA GLU A 408 -15.30 30.58 -6.05
C GLU A 408 -15.42 29.06 -5.91
N LYS A 409 -16.38 28.64 -5.06
CA LYS A 409 -16.62 27.22 -4.80
C LYS A 409 -17.31 26.56 -5.99
N PRO A 410 -16.76 25.45 -6.54
CA PRO A 410 -17.45 24.69 -7.58
C PRO A 410 -18.70 24.00 -6.98
N CYS A 411 -19.79 24.00 -7.74
CA CYS A 411 -21.05 23.36 -7.37
C CYS A 411 -21.58 22.47 -8.51
N GLY A 412 -22.27 21.39 -8.15
CA GLY A 412 -22.90 20.47 -9.11
C GLY A 412 -21.89 19.69 -9.94
N LYS A 413 -20.67 19.47 -9.44
CA LYS A 413 -19.60 18.79 -10.17
C LYS A 413 -19.28 17.41 -9.65
N THR A 414 -18.80 16.55 -10.55
CA THR A 414 -18.07 15.34 -10.19
C THR A 414 -16.58 15.64 -10.32
N ILE A 415 -15.83 15.53 -9.21
CA ILE A 415 -14.44 16.01 -9.11
C ILE A 415 -13.49 14.86 -8.82
N LEU A 416 -12.54 14.60 -9.72
CA LEU A 416 -11.41 13.70 -9.47
C LEU A 416 -10.27 14.49 -8.80
N ILE A 417 -9.82 14.02 -7.63
CA ILE A 417 -8.72 14.63 -6.86
C ILE A 417 -7.58 13.61 -6.79
N LYS A 418 -6.44 13.89 -7.44
CA LYS A 418 -5.29 13.00 -7.46
C LYS A 418 -3.95 13.73 -7.49
N GLY A 419 -3.01 13.27 -6.67
CA GLY A 419 -1.64 13.82 -6.58
C GLY A 419 -0.78 13.05 -5.59
N SER A 420 0.52 13.32 -5.60
CA SER A 420 1.43 12.75 -4.61
C SER A 420 1.10 13.27 -3.20
N ASN A 421 1.30 12.42 -2.19
CA ASN A 421 1.00 12.75 -0.78
C ASN A 421 1.62 14.07 -0.33
N GLY A 422 2.83 14.37 -0.76
CA GLY A 422 3.54 15.61 -0.41
C GLY A 422 2.91 16.89 -0.96
N ILE A 423 1.95 16.83 -1.89
CA ILE A 423 1.17 17.97 -2.38
C ILE A 423 -0.01 18.27 -1.43
N LYS A 424 -0.42 17.28 -0.61
CA LYS A 424 -1.50 17.38 0.38
C LYS A 424 -2.87 17.72 -0.19
N LEU A 425 -3.17 17.25 -1.40
CA LEU A 425 -4.46 17.53 -2.06
C LEU A 425 -5.68 17.05 -1.27
N SER A 426 -5.54 16.11 -0.35
CA SER A 426 -6.65 15.71 0.53
C SER A 426 -7.22 16.89 1.35
N SER A 427 -6.45 17.94 1.59
CA SER A 427 -6.91 19.12 2.32
C SER A 427 -7.94 19.97 1.55
N VAL A 428 -8.05 19.85 0.21
CA VAL A 428 -9.05 20.60 -0.56
C VAL A 428 -10.47 20.07 -0.38
N VAL A 429 -10.62 18.84 0.14
CA VAL A 429 -11.91 18.15 0.30
C VAL A 429 -12.88 18.91 1.21
N GLU A 430 -12.37 19.71 2.14
CA GLU A 430 -13.16 20.52 3.07
C GLU A 430 -13.73 21.79 2.39
N TYR A 431 -13.20 22.17 1.23
CA TYR A 431 -13.58 23.36 0.47
C TYR A 431 -14.43 23.05 -0.78
N LEU A 432 -14.77 21.78 -0.99
CA LEU A 432 -15.55 21.24 -2.09
C LEU A 432 -16.90 20.68 -1.56
#